data_97e11a9112bb2efff38f8d3c25cdec2b
#
_entry.id   97e11a9112bb2efff38f8d3c25cdec2b
#
_cell.length_a   1.000
_cell.length_b   1.000
_cell.length_c   1.000
_cell.angle_alpha   90.00
_cell.angle_beta   90.00
_cell.angle_gamma   90.00
#
_symmetry.space_group_name_H-M   'P 1'
#
loop_
_entity.id
_entity.type
_entity.pdbx_description
1 polymer ?
#
loop_
_entity_poly.entity_id
_entity_poly.type
_entity_poly.pdbx_seq_one_letter_code
_entity_poly.pdbx_strand_id
1 'polypeptide(L)'
;MTSYSFYCNTAAVGVFFEFRDYKKFIECTDEYKNIPNPLMASLKWLAQCLIFMGIFAVGGKLVPLEYCWSENFDKHSFPYRVVFYFVAAFPKRAFYYSPFSATTGAIIASGFGYNGIKTVKEKEVHQWDKVIGVYWYECETIISPVEVFRYWNY
;
A
#
# COMPACT_ATOMS: atom_id res chain seq x y z
N MET A 1 -19.16 7.88 -17.87
CA MET A 1 -18.71 6.50 -17.57
C MET A 1 -17.27 6.23 -17.99
N THR A 2 -16.84 6.60 -19.17
CA THR A 2 -15.45 6.37 -19.65
C THR A 2 -14.37 6.93 -18.71
N SER A 3 -14.54 8.14 -18.18
CA SER A 3 -13.58 8.76 -17.22
C SER A 3 -13.41 7.97 -15.93
N TYR A 4 -14.45 7.31 -15.44
CA TYR A 4 -14.37 6.41 -14.30
C TYR A 4 -13.53 5.17 -14.60
N SER A 5 -13.79 4.51 -15.75
CA SER A 5 -13.09 3.29 -16.14
C SER A 5 -11.60 3.51 -16.42
N PHE A 6 -11.20 4.73 -16.78
CA PHE A 6 -9.82 5.12 -17.07
C PHE A 6 -9.26 6.12 -16.07
N TYR A 7 -9.73 6.09 -14.82
CA TYR A 7 -9.15 6.95 -13.78
C TYR A 7 -7.68 6.60 -13.58
N CYS A 8 -6.80 7.49 -14.02
CA CYS A 8 -5.39 7.21 -14.20
C CYS A 8 -4.66 6.78 -12.90
N ASN A 9 -5.11 7.27 -11.74
CA ASN A 9 -4.48 6.96 -10.47
C ASN A 9 -4.70 5.51 -10.00
N THR A 10 -5.67 4.79 -10.58
CA THR A 10 -5.99 3.41 -10.19
C THR A 10 -5.76 2.40 -11.31
N ALA A 11 -5.70 2.87 -12.55
CA ALA A 11 -5.59 2.01 -13.74
C ALA A 11 -4.33 1.13 -13.74
N ALA A 12 -3.22 1.62 -13.14
CA ALA A 12 -1.94 0.91 -13.16
C ALA A 12 -1.85 -0.26 -12.18
N VAL A 13 -2.56 -0.22 -11.05
CA VAL A 13 -2.39 -1.19 -9.94
C VAL A 13 -3.71 -1.86 -9.54
N GLY A 14 -4.84 -1.40 -10.08
CA GLY A 14 -6.15 -2.03 -9.87
C GLY A 14 -6.73 -1.81 -8.49
N VAL A 15 -6.45 -0.68 -7.84
CA VAL A 15 -7.12 -0.29 -6.61
C VAL A 15 -8.58 0.03 -6.92
N PHE A 16 -9.51 -0.60 -6.20
CA PHE A 16 -10.94 -0.46 -6.46
C PHE A 16 -11.57 0.69 -5.69
N PHE A 17 -12.59 1.30 -6.28
CA PHE A 17 -13.42 2.31 -5.66
C PHE A 17 -14.81 2.31 -6.32
N GLU A 18 -15.83 2.73 -5.58
CA GLU A 18 -17.19 2.74 -6.08
C GLU A 18 -17.44 3.91 -7.04
N PHE A 19 -18.25 3.69 -8.08
CA PHE A 19 -18.68 4.75 -9.00
C PHE A 19 -19.40 5.88 -8.27
N ARG A 20 -20.14 5.57 -7.21
CA ARG A 20 -20.83 6.56 -6.36
C ARG A 20 -19.83 7.56 -5.75
N ASP A 21 -18.70 7.07 -5.21
CA ASP A 21 -17.69 7.92 -4.58
C ASP A 21 -16.95 8.77 -5.63
N TYR A 22 -16.65 8.18 -6.78
CA TYR A 22 -16.10 8.92 -7.91
C TYR A 22 -17.03 10.05 -8.37
N LYS A 23 -18.34 9.78 -8.46
CA LYS A 23 -19.34 10.78 -8.84
C LYS A 23 -19.37 11.95 -7.83
N LYS A 24 -19.40 11.67 -6.53
CA LYS A 24 -19.33 12.69 -5.48
C LYS A 24 -18.07 13.55 -5.58
N PHE A 25 -16.93 12.94 -5.87
CA PHE A 25 -15.67 13.65 -6.06
C PHE A 25 -15.71 14.61 -7.24
N ILE A 26 -16.20 14.18 -8.41
CA ILE A 26 -16.31 15.01 -9.59
C ILE A 26 -17.35 16.14 -9.40
N GLU A 27 -18.45 15.86 -8.71
CA GLU A 27 -19.51 16.84 -8.41
C GLU A 27 -19.16 17.73 -7.20
N CYS A 28 -18.04 17.51 -6.54
CA CYS A 28 -17.60 18.24 -5.34
C CYS A 28 -18.69 18.27 -4.26
N THR A 29 -19.33 17.12 -4.02
CA THR A 29 -20.40 16.99 -3.02
C THR A 29 -19.93 16.35 -1.72
N ASP A 30 -20.72 16.42 -0.65
CA ASP A 30 -20.46 15.84 0.67
C ASP A 30 -19.06 16.21 1.21
N GLU A 31 -18.23 15.23 1.52
CA GLU A 31 -16.88 15.40 2.05
C GLU A 31 -15.94 16.15 1.10
N TYR A 32 -16.23 16.13 -0.21
CA TYR A 32 -15.37 16.73 -1.24
C TYR A 32 -15.63 18.24 -1.48
N LYS A 33 -16.55 18.86 -0.75
CA LYS A 33 -16.80 20.31 -0.83
C LYS A 33 -15.60 21.13 -0.38
N ASN A 34 -14.92 20.70 0.67
CA ASN A 34 -13.81 21.42 1.28
C ASN A 34 -12.66 20.43 1.58
N ILE A 35 -11.93 20.05 0.57
CA ILE A 35 -10.78 19.14 0.71
C ILE A 35 -9.61 19.95 1.30
N PRO A 36 -9.02 19.54 2.45
CA PRO A 36 -7.83 20.15 3.00
C PRO A 36 -6.61 19.87 2.13
N ASN A 37 -5.49 20.55 2.42
CA ASN A 37 -4.26 20.33 1.66
C ASN A 37 -3.77 18.88 1.80
N PRO A 38 -3.70 18.10 0.71
CA PRO A 38 -3.34 16.69 0.72
C PRO A 38 -1.83 16.43 0.82
N LEU A 39 -0.99 17.47 0.71
CA LEU A 39 0.45 17.34 0.51
C LEU A 39 1.13 16.47 1.56
N MET A 40 0.91 16.76 2.85
CA MET A 40 1.56 16.01 3.93
C MET A 40 1.07 14.55 4.02
N ALA A 41 -0.20 14.32 3.70
CA ALA A 41 -0.76 12.97 3.67
C ALA A 41 -0.19 12.17 2.49
N SER A 42 -0.10 12.74 1.30
CA SER A 42 0.45 12.09 0.10
C SER A 42 1.96 11.83 0.23
N LEU A 43 2.73 12.76 0.82
CA LEU A 43 4.17 12.60 1.02
C LEU A 43 4.52 11.42 1.93
N LYS A 44 3.68 11.09 2.93
CA LYS A 44 3.88 9.89 3.76
C LYS A 44 3.87 8.61 2.91
N TRP A 45 2.93 8.50 1.99
CA TRP A 45 2.80 7.35 1.11
C TRP A 45 3.91 7.30 0.05
N LEU A 46 4.35 8.46 -0.44
CA LEU A 46 5.52 8.54 -1.32
C LEU A 46 6.79 8.09 -0.60
N ALA A 47 7.01 8.55 0.63
CA ALA A 47 8.15 8.10 1.45
C ALA A 47 8.11 6.59 1.68
N GLN A 48 6.93 6.03 2.00
CA GLN A 48 6.74 4.58 2.14
C GLN A 48 7.08 3.83 0.84
N CYS A 49 6.64 4.33 -0.31
CA CYS A 49 6.99 3.78 -1.62
C CYS A 49 8.52 3.73 -1.81
N LEU A 50 9.21 4.85 -1.56
CA LEU A 50 10.67 4.94 -1.71
C LEU A 50 11.41 4.00 -0.73
N ILE A 51 10.92 3.85 0.50
CA ILE A 51 11.47 2.90 1.47
C ILE A 51 11.35 1.46 0.93
N PHE A 52 10.19 1.06 0.44
CA PHE A 52 9.99 -0.29 -0.10
C PHE A 52 10.82 -0.53 -1.37
N MET A 53 10.96 0.47 -2.24
CA MET A 53 11.87 0.41 -3.38
C MET A 53 13.32 0.20 -2.93
N GLY A 54 13.76 0.93 -1.90
CA GLY A 54 15.09 0.77 -1.31
C GLY A 54 15.31 -0.62 -0.72
N ILE A 55 14.33 -1.12 0.04
CA ILE A 55 14.37 -2.49 0.61
C ILE A 55 14.46 -3.53 -0.52
N PHE A 56 13.70 -3.38 -1.58
CA PHE A 56 13.78 -4.29 -2.73
C PHE A 56 15.15 -4.22 -3.41
N ALA A 57 15.66 -3.02 -3.71
CA ALA A 57 16.89 -2.84 -4.47
C ALA A 57 18.14 -3.30 -3.71
N VAL A 58 18.19 -3.02 -2.40
CA VAL A 58 19.33 -3.34 -1.54
C VAL A 58 19.18 -4.72 -0.91
N GLY A 59 18.02 -5.00 -0.32
CA GLY A 59 17.74 -6.25 0.40
C GLY A 59 17.83 -7.47 -0.51
N GLY A 60 17.33 -7.36 -1.75
CA GLY A 60 17.45 -8.44 -2.73
C GLY A 60 18.89 -8.80 -3.13
N LYS A 61 19.82 -7.84 -2.98
CA LYS A 61 21.26 -8.11 -3.20
C LYS A 61 21.96 -8.66 -1.96
N LEU A 62 21.57 -8.17 -0.77
CA LEU A 62 22.18 -8.60 0.49
C LEU A 62 21.73 -10.00 0.92
N VAL A 63 20.46 -10.31 0.68
CA VAL A 63 19.84 -11.60 1.04
C VAL A 63 19.12 -12.15 -0.19
N PRO A 64 19.86 -12.67 -1.18
CA PRO A 64 19.26 -13.15 -2.42
C PRO A 64 18.42 -14.41 -2.16
N LEU A 65 17.15 -14.38 -2.61
CA LEU A 65 16.25 -15.52 -2.48
C LEU A 65 16.77 -16.74 -3.27
N GLU A 66 17.54 -16.48 -4.33
CA GLU A 66 18.18 -17.49 -5.17
C GLU A 66 19.16 -18.38 -4.38
N TYR A 67 19.72 -17.88 -3.26
CA TYR A 67 20.57 -18.70 -2.38
C TYR A 67 19.83 -19.91 -1.79
N CYS A 68 18.51 -19.80 -1.61
CA CYS A 68 17.69 -20.92 -1.13
C CYS A 68 17.71 -22.15 -2.05
N TRP A 69 18.13 -22.00 -3.29
CA TRP A 69 18.24 -23.08 -4.28
C TRP A 69 19.66 -23.67 -4.37
N SER A 70 20.59 -23.19 -3.55
CA SER A 70 21.97 -23.67 -3.59
C SER A 70 22.18 -24.91 -2.71
N GLU A 71 23.08 -25.83 -3.12
CA GLU A 71 23.50 -26.98 -2.31
C GLU A 71 24.08 -26.58 -0.95
N ASN A 72 24.64 -25.39 -0.83
CA ASN A 72 25.17 -24.87 0.43
C ASN A 72 24.04 -24.50 1.41
N PHE A 73 22.89 -24.07 0.90
CA PHE A 73 21.72 -23.78 1.73
C PHE A 73 21.18 -25.05 2.42
N ASP A 74 21.22 -26.18 1.74
CA ASP A 74 20.75 -27.47 2.29
C ASP A 74 21.62 -28.00 3.44
N LYS A 75 22.88 -27.55 3.53
CA LYS A 75 23.79 -27.90 4.64
C LYS A 75 23.46 -27.18 5.95
N HIS A 76 22.64 -26.12 5.90
CA HIS A 76 22.26 -25.39 7.10
C HIS A 76 21.16 -26.11 7.88
N SER A 77 21.10 -25.83 9.19
CA SER A 77 20.06 -26.36 10.07
C SER A 77 18.66 -25.89 9.64
N PHE A 78 17.66 -26.69 9.92
CA PHE A 78 16.26 -26.39 9.58
C PHE A 78 15.80 -25.00 10.09
N PRO A 79 16.05 -24.60 11.37
CA PRO A 79 15.65 -23.28 11.84
C PRO A 79 16.32 -22.14 11.07
N TYR A 80 17.60 -22.27 10.71
CA TYR A 80 18.28 -21.27 9.90
C TYR A 80 17.62 -21.12 8.53
N ARG A 81 17.28 -22.21 7.86
CA ARG A 81 16.64 -22.20 6.54
C ARG A 81 15.29 -21.50 6.57
N VAL A 82 14.49 -21.77 7.63
CA VAL A 82 13.18 -21.10 7.80
C VAL A 82 13.35 -19.60 7.98
N VAL A 83 14.20 -19.16 8.90
CA VAL A 83 14.43 -17.74 9.16
C VAL A 83 14.99 -17.04 7.92
N PHE A 84 15.99 -17.64 7.26
CA PHE A 84 16.57 -17.08 6.05
C PHE A 84 15.54 -16.90 4.94
N TYR A 85 14.67 -17.89 4.72
CA TYR A 85 13.62 -17.81 3.71
C TYR A 85 12.66 -16.64 3.98
N PHE A 86 12.21 -16.46 5.22
CA PHE A 86 11.36 -15.32 5.58
C PHE A 86 12.03 -13.97 5.32
N VAL A 87 13.30 -13.84 5.71
CA VAL A 87 14.08 -12.62 5.51
C VAL A 87 14.31 -12.36 4.01
N ALA A 88 14.70 -13.38 3.24
CA ALA A 88 14.98 -13.26 1.81
C ALA A 88 13.71 -13.01 0.97
N ALA A 89 12.54 -13.48 1.43
CA ALA A 89 11.27 -13.22 0.75
C ALA A 89 10.75 -11.79 0.98
N PHE A 90 11.14 -11.12 2.06
CA PHE A 90 10.63 -9.78 2.38
C PHE A 90 10.94 -8.71 1.31
N PRO A 91 12.15 -8.61 0.73
CA PRO A 91 12.42 -7.70 -0.39
C PRO A 91 11.49 -7.91 -1.59
N LYS A 92 11.12 -9.15 -1.89
CA LYS A 92 10.17 -9.44 -2.98
C LYS A 92 8.76 -8.94 -2.64
N ARG A 93 8.29 -9.11 -1.37
CA ARG A 93 7.01 -8.52 -0.93
C ARG A 93 7.06 -6.99 -0.94
N ALA A 94 8.17 -6.38 -0.52
CA ALA A 94 8.38 -4.93 -0.58
C ALA A 94 8.24 -4.37 -2.00
N PHE A 95 8.70 -5.12 -3.02
CA PHE A 95 8.48 -4.76 -4.42
C PHE A 95 6.98 -4.60 -4.73
N TYR A 96 6.12 -5.47 -4.23
CA TYR A 96 4.67 -5.35 -4.44
C TYR A 96 4.03 -4.24 -3.60
N TYR A 97 4.51 -3.98 -2.37
CA TYR A 97 3.99 -2.87 -1.55
C TYR A 97 4.29 -1.49 -2.13
N SER A 98 5.38 -1.36 -2.88
CA SER A 98 5.81 -0.10 -3.48
C SER A 98 4.77 0.52 -4.43
N PRO A 99 4.27 -0.15 -5.49
CA PRO A 99 3.31 0.44 -6.41
C PRO A 99 1.95 0.74 -5.75
N PHE A 100 1.50 -0.07 -4.78
CA PHE A 100 0.29 0.24 -4.01
C PHE A 100 0.46 1.51 -3.18
N SER A 101 1.63 1.70 -2.56
CA SER A 101 1.95 2.93 -1.82
C SER A 101 2.00 4.15 -2.74
N ALA A 102 2.62 4.02 -3.92
CA ALA A 102 2.67 5.09 -4.91
C ALA A 102 1.26 5.48 -5.39
N THR A 103 0.42 4.50 -5.72
CA THR A 103 -0.96 4.72 -6.16
C THR A 103 -1.80 5.37 -5.07
N THR A 104 -1.71 4.89 -3.84
CA THR A 104 -2.41 5.50 -2.70
C THR A 104 -1.97 6.96 -2.50
N GLY A 105 -0.67 7.23 -2.58
CA GLY A 105 -0.14 8.59 -2.52
C GLY A 105 -0.67 9.50 -3.63
N ALA A 106 -0.77 8.99 -4.86
CA ALA A 106 -1.33 9.72 -6.01
C ALA A 106 -2.84 10.00 -5.84
N ILE A 107 -3.61 9.03 -5.34
CA ILE A 107 -5.04 9.17 -5.04
C ILE A 107 -5.26 10.25 -3.97
N ILE A 108 -4.45 10.26 -2.92
CA ILE A 108 -4.50 11.28 -1.88
C ILE A 108 -4.11 12.63 -2.46
N ALA A 109 -3.05 12.72 -3.25
CA ALA A 109 -2.60 13.97 -3.87
C ALA A 109 -3.65 14.60 -4.79
N SER A 110 -4.47 13.77 -5.48
CA SER A 110 -5.59 14.25 -6.28
C SER A 110 -6.78 14.77 -5.45
N GLY A 111 -6.81 14.51 -4.14
CA GLY A 111 -7.91 14.80 -3.24
C GLY A 111 -8.96 13.68 -3.12
N PHE A 112 -8.97 12.72 -4.02
CA PHE A 112 -9.95 11.63 -4.01
C PHE A 112 -9.84 10.70 -2.78
N GLY A 113 -8.65 10.59 -2.20
CA GLY A 113 -8.42 9.81 -0.97
C GLY A 113 -9.03 10.41 0.30
N TYR A 114 -9.63 11.61 0.23
CA TYR A 114 -10.21 12.27 1.40
C TYR A 114 -11.51 11.58 1.86
N ASN A 115 -11.61 11.28 3.15
CA ASN A 115 -12.74 10.57 3.79
C ASN A 115 -13.41 11.38 4.92
N GLY A 116 -13.31 12.72 4.84
CA GLY A 116 -13.95 13.61 5.82
C GLY A 116 -13.14 13.77 7.12
N ILE A 117 -13.85 14.15 8.18
CA ILE A 117 -13.27 14.44 9.50
C ILE A 117 -13.75 13.38 10.49
N LYS A 118 -12.83 12.86 11.29
CA LYS A 118 -13.13 11.96 12.42
C LYS A 118 -12.62 12.58 13.72
N THR A 119 -13.45 12.58 14.75
CA THR A 119 -13.03 13.00 16.08
C THR A 119 -12.28 11.88 16.78
N VAL A 120 -11.01 12.10 17.06
CA VAL A 120 -10.15 11.15 17.79
C VAL A 120 -9.59 11.87 19.02
N LYS A 121 -9.88 11.37 20.22
CA LYS A 121 -9.44 11.97 21.50
C LYS A 121 -9.76 13.48 21.56
N GLU A 122 -10.99 13.85 21.26
CA GLU A 122 -11.49 15.24 21.26
C GLU A 122 -10.84 16.19 20.24
N LYS A 123 -10.03 15.65 19.31
CA LYS A 123 -9.46 16.42 18.20
C LYS A 123 -10.05 15.98 16.88
N GLU A 124 -10.37 16.95 16.05
CA GLU A 124 -10.79 16.71 14.68
C GLU A 124 -9.56 16.35 13.83
N VAL A 125 -9.61 15.19 13.18
CA VAL A 125 -8.53 14.69 12.33
C VAL A 125 -9.10 14.39 10.94
N HIS A 126 -8.49 14.99 9.92
CA HIS A 126 -8.79 14.70 8.53
C HIS A 126 -8.37 13.28 8.18
N GLN A 127 -9.30 12.50 7.63
CA GLN A 127 -9.06 11.13 7.20
C GLN A 127 -8.71 11.09 5.71
N TRP A 128 -7.73 10.25 5.34
CA TRP A 128 -7.23 10.09 3.98
C TRP A 128 -7.19 8.62 3.59
N ASP A 129 -8.16 7.86 4.05
CA ASP A 129 -8.27 6.41 3.95
C ASP A 129 -9.45 5.93 3.09
N LYS A 130 -10.00 6.82 2.23
CA LYS A 130 -11.13 6.49 1.36
C LYS A 130 -10.79 5.38 0.37
N VAL A 131 -9.58 5.41 -0.18
CA VAL A 131 -9.07 4.42 -1.12
C VAL A 131 -7.62 4.11 -0.77
N ILE A 132 -7.37 2.92 -0.26
CA ILE A 132 -6.04 2.45 0.15
C ILE A 132 -5.71 1.18 -0.62
N GLY A 133 -4.51 1.11 -1.21
CA GLY A 133 -4.10 -0.05 -1.97
C GLY A 133 -3.70 -1.24 -1.11
N VAL A 134 -2.96 -1.01 -0.03
CA VAL A 134 -2.50 -2.08 0.87
C VAL A 134 -2.17 -1.56 2.26
N TYR A 135 -2.56 -2.32 3.26
CA TYR A 135 -2.12 -2.17 4.64
C TYR A 135 -0.98 -3.16 4.91
N TRP A 136 0.24 -2.79 4.52
CA TRP A 136 1.40 -3.70 4.52
C TRP A 136 1.71 -4.29 5.90
N TYR A 137 1.56 -3.49 6.96
CA TYR A 137 1.85 -3.95 8.32
C TYR A 137 0.89 -5.06 8.75
N GLU A 138 -0.39 -4.90 8.47
CA GLU A 138 -1.41 -5.89 8.71
C GLU A 138 -1.15 -7.16 7.88
N CYS A 139 -0.77 -7.01 6.62
CA CYS A 139 -0.41 -8.15 5.75
C CYS A 139 0.78 -8.96 6.29
N GLU A 140 1.75 -8.32 6.96
CA GLU A 140 2.93 -9.00 7.52
C GLU A 140 2.68 -9.59 8.93
N THR A 141 1.67 -9.10 9.66
CA THR A 141 1.44 -9.47 11.08
C THR A 141 0.26 -10.41 11.29
N ILE A 142 -0.67 -10.47 10.37
CA ILE A 142 -1.85 -11.33 10.45
C ILE A 142 -1.47 -12.79 10.16
N ILE A 143 -1.96 -13.69 11.00
CA ILE A 143 -1.70 -15.14 10.89
C ILE A 143 -2.66 -15.83 9.91
N SER A 144 -3.88 -15.30 9.76
CA SER A 144 -4.90 -15.90 8.93
C SER A 144 -4.79 -15.46 7.46
N PRO A 145 -4.60 -16.39 6.50
CA PRO A 145 -4.58 -16.04 5.07
C PRO A 145 -5.87 -15.34 4.59
N VAL A 146 -7.03 -15.70 5.16
CA VAL A 146 -8.32 -15.08 4.81
C VAL A 146 -8.35 -13.60 5.22
N GLU A 147 -7.74 -13.27 6.36
CA GLU A 147 -7.67 -11.89 6.82
C GLU A 147 -6.67 -11.06 6.00
N VAL A 148 -5.58 -11.66 5.51
CA VAL A 148 -4.63 -10.97 4.61
C VAL A 148 -5.34 -10.40 3.39
N PHE A 149 -6.27 -11.13 2.78
CA PHE A 149 -7.05 -10.64 1.63
C PHE A 149 -7.92 -9.41 1.93
N ARG A 150 -8.23 -9.13 3.19
CA ARG A 150 -8.97 -7.92 3.59
C ARG A 150 -8.09 -6.67 3.62
N TYR A 151 -6.77 -6.83 3.69
CA TYR A 151 -5.80 -5.74 3.78
C TYR A 151 -4.92 -5.63 2.54
N TRP A 152 -5.04 -6.62 1.65
CA TRP A 152 -4.38 -6.63 0.35
C TRP A 152 -5.35 -6.18 -0.75
N ASN A 153 -5.01 -5.12 -1.46
CA ASN A 153 -5.86 -4.50 -2.49
C ASN A 153 -7.26 -4.12 -1.93
N TYR A 154 -7.22 -3.34 -0.86
CA TYR A 154 -8.37 -2.91 -0.06
C TYR A 154 -9.23 -1.88 -0.80
#